data_ab4bfb53fd38c1deaec2341a80abfda6
#
_entry.id   ab4bfb53fd38c1deaec2341a80abfda6
#
_cell.length_a   1.000
_cell.length_b   1.000
_cell.length_c   1.000
_cell.angle_alpha   90.00
_cell.angle_beta   90.00
_cell.angle_gamma   90.00
#
_symmetry.space_group_name_H-M   'P 1'
#
loop_
_entity.id
_entity.type
_entity.pdbx_description
1 polymer ?
#
loop_
_entity_poly.entity_id
_entity_poly.type
_entity_poly.pdbx_seq_one_letter_code
_entity_poly.pdbx_strand_id
1 'polypeptide(L)'
;MSLRGFLGALISASLVSACGGGNDEPSGHSQPDAGGEDASDASAADAGDDGSIDDASVPDAPADAPVDTDATTACGTASECALADEQRASDKMDSIVNDPTALGQFLTAVPKGGDLHNHLSGAVWAETYLGWAKSEGNYCITNSSLALSTSCGNTSTTSPVPTAADSLWLPVIRAWSMQDFVAGAETGHDHFFATFGKFGAISGSAHHAKGLADVMQRADSENALYLEPMLFSNSTAGNVGSAVWSGGTLTTAALPGFHAALLAYSGWNAAVQAIVTDITNTESGARQELGCDGSSPDSACRVGSRYMVYISRSGSGPAVFAQMVAAFEAAKIEPRLVALNLVGPEDGSTALSAYDRQMEMLGYLHTAYAGKSPLHVTLHAGEITTKYLPTSYNIANINHIRKAVEVAHAERIGHGVDVLGESNPTELLYELQQLGVMVEIGLSSNTQILEVDGTNHPLATYLQYEVPVALATDDQGVSRSSMAGEYMRAVQDQKLDYKTLKLMARTSLEKAFLPGPSLWTSFEALEAVTECAPTASSYYGEDPAPAACQTYLDTSDKAAMQWELERRFREFEAKQ
;
A
#
# COMPACT_ATOMS: atom_id res chain seq x y z
N MET A 1 51.37 30.54 3.88
CA MET A 1 50.37 31.58 3.90
C MET A 1 48.99 30.90 3.77
N SER A 2 48.23 31.00 4.82
CA SER A 2 46.94 30.38 5.08
C SER A 2 45.82 31.06 4.27
N LEU A 3 44.89 30.27 3.73
CA LEU A 3 43.49 30.68 3.59
C LEU A 3 42.60 29.48 3.81
N ARG A 4 41.91 29.48 4.95
CA ARG A 4 40.77 28.62 5.26
C ARG A 4 39.54 29.20 4.57
N GLY A 5 38.83 28.40 3.79
CA GLY A 5 37.53 28.72 3.23
C GLY A 5 36.44 27.84 3.82
N PHE A 6 35.46 28.45 4.41
CA PHE A 6 34.28 27.88 5.05
C PHE A 6 33.45 27.07 4.06
N LEU A 7 33.15 25.81 4.40
CA LEU A 7 32.05 25.05 3.78
C LEU A 7 30.80 25.26 4.64
N GLY A 8 29.89 26.07 4.15
CA GLY A 8 28.56 26.21 4.72
C GLY A 8 27.66 25.07 4.21
N ALA A 9 27.17 24.26 5.12
CA ALA A 9 26.14 23.27 4.85
C ALA A 9 24.81 23.98 4.60
N LEU A 10 24.32 23.97 3.37
CA LEU A 10 22.95 24.34 3.03
C LEU A 10 22.03 23.13 3.27
N ILE A 11 21.30 23.18 4.35
CA ILE A 11 20.18 22.29 4.63
C ILE A 11 19.01 22.79 3.79
N SER A 12 18.66 22.07 2.73
CA SER A 12 17.45 22.30 1.96
C SER A 12 16.25 21.76 2.74
N ALA A 13 15.52 22.62 3.42
CA ALA A 13 14.18 22.33 3.90
C ALA A 13 13.23 22.35 2.69
N SER A 14 12.63 21.21 2.37
CA SER A 14 11.54 21.14 1.39
C SER A 14 10.31 21.80 2.01
N LEU A 15 9.99 23.00 1.53
CA LEU A 15 8.76 23.72 1.84
C LEU A 15 7.59 23.03 1.12
N VAL A 16 6.75 22.35 1.88
CA VAL A 16 5.39 22.05 1.46
C VAL A 16 4.60 23.35 1.60
N SER A 17 4.24 23.95 0.47
CA SER A 17 3.40 25.15 0.43
C SER A 17 1.97 24.78 0.80
N ALA A 18 1.55 25.08 2.02
CA ALA A 18 0.15 25.12 2.37
C ALA A 18 -0.48 26.40 1.79
N CYS A 19 -1.49 26.23 0.95
CA CYS A 19 -2.33 27.33 0.48
C CYS A 19 -3.19 27.85 1.65
N GLY A 20 -2.89 29.05 2.14
CA GLY A 20 -3.76 29.81 3.02
C GLY A 20 -4.86 30.49 2.21
N GLY A 21 -6.10 30.13 2.45
CA GLY A 21 -7.28 30.86 1.98
C GLY A 21 -7.58 32.05 2.88
N GLY A 22 -7.78 33.21 2.27
CA GLY A 22 -8.11 34.45 2.96
C GLY A 22 -9.52 34.49 3.54
N ASN A 23 -9.63 35.19 4.65
CA ASN A 23 -10.86 35.54 5.33
C ASN A 23 -11.76 36.44 4.49
N ASP A 24 -13.06 36.15 4.52
CA ASP A 24 -14.11 37.17 4.46
C ASP A 24 -15.30 36.68 5.33
N GLU A 25 -15.51 37.38 6.45
CA GLU A 25 -16.77 37.33 7.18
C GLU A 25 -17.86 38.16 6.49
N PRO A 26 -19.14 37.79 6.66
CA PRO A 26 -20.00 38.70 7.40
C PRO A 26 -21.05 38.06 8.34
N SER A 27 -21.04 38.63 9.53
CA SER A 27 -22.17 39.00 10.40
C SER A 27 -23.53 38.27 10.38
N GLY A 28 -23.87 37.65 11.52
CA GLY A 28 -24.99 38.04 12.39
C GLY A 28 -26.40 37.51 12.10
N HIS A 29 -26.92 36.68 13.01
CA HIS A 29 -28.10 36.98 13.83
C HIS A 29 -28.62 35.76 14.63
N SER A 30 -28.61 36.00 15.96
CA SER A 30 -29.68 35.67 16.95
C SER A 30 -30.23 34.25 17.10
N GLN A 31 -29.98 33.75 18.31
CA GLN A 31 -30.80 32.79 19.07
C GLN A 31 -32.23 33.36 19.37
N PRO A 32 -33.18 32.49 19.75
CA PRO A 32 -33.42 32.30 21.18
C PRO A 32 -33.73 30.89 21.68
N ASP A 33 -33.28 30.70 22.91
CA ASP A 33 -33.77 29.96 24.08
C ASP A 33 -35.01 29.03 24.01
N ALA A 34 -34.93 27.91 24.72
CA ALA A 34 -35.52 27.62 26.00
C ALA A 34 -35.80 26.15 26.31
N GLY A 35 -35.44 25.74 27.50
CA GLY A 35 -36.13 24.83 28.41
C GLY A 35 -35.80 23.34 28.21
N GLY A 36 -35.32 22.60 29.17
CA GLY A 36 -35.36 22.66 30.61
C GLY A 36 -35.85 21.34 31.17
N GLU A 37 -35.21 20.88 32.26
CA GLU A 37 -35.68 19.90 33.27
C GLU A 37 -35.59 18.39 32.87
N ASP A 38 -35.28 17.47 33.73
CA ASP A 38 -34.68 17.41 35.08
C ASP A 38 -34.25 15.97 35.40
N ALA A 39 -33.21 15.86 36.17
CA ALA A 39 -32.76 14.96 37.20
C ALA A 39 -33.49 13.63 37.53
N SER A 40 -32.69 12.61 37.88
CA SER A 40 -32.55 11.97 39.21
C SER A 40 -31.65 10.74 39.09
N ASP A 41 -30.46 10.69 39.66
CA ASP A 41 -30.07 10.34 41.03
C ASP A 41 -30.46 8.92 41.49
N ALA A 42 -29.45 8.08 41.74
CA ALA A 42 -29.33 7.13 42.84
C ALA A 42 -27.97 6.37 42.79
N SER A 43 -27.02 6.80 43.51
CA SER A 43 -26.32 6.35 44.72
C SER A 43 -25.90 4.87 44.81
N ALA A 44 -24.60 4.74 44.91
CA ALA A 44 -23.68 3.92 45.69
C ALA A 44 -24.20 2.84 46.67
N ALA A 45 -23.51 1.71 46.73
CA ALA A 45 -23.12 1.05 47.96
C ALA A 45 -21.87 0.18 47.74
N ASP A 46 -20.93 0.47 48.58
CA ASP A 46 -19.66 -0.14 48.92
C ASP A 46 -19.88 -1.42 49.73
N ALA A 47 -19.05 -2.47 49.56
CA ALA A 47 -18.65 -3.39 50.62
C ALA A 47 -17.51 -4.30 50.10
N GLY A 48 -16.32 -4.09 50.68
CA GLY A 48 -15.22 -5.01 50.58
C GLY A 48 -15.46 -6.25 51.45
N ASP A 49 -14.83 -7.34 51.11
CA ASP A 49 -14.30 -8.30 52.10
C ASP A 49 -13.10 -9.06 51.53
N ASP A 50 -12.12 -9.19 52.42
CA ASP A 50 -10.83 -9.83 52.29
C ASP A 50 -11.00 -11.32 52.65
N GLY A 51 -10.47 -12.25 51.85
CA GLY A 51 -10.58 -13.70 52.11
C GLY A 51 -9.49 -14.48 51.43
N SER A 52 -8.47 -14.82 52.20
CA SER A 52 -7.31 -15.64 51.87
C SER A 52 -7.65 -17.02 51.34
N ILE A 53 -6.78 -17.49 50.47
CA ILE A 53 -6.82 -18.70 49.67
C ILE A 53 -6.28 -19.89 50.43
N ASP A 54 -6.99 -21.00 50.37
CA ASP A 54 -6.44 -22.32 50.61
C ASP A 54 -6.35 -23.15 49.34
N ASP A 55 -5.21 -23.79 49.23
CA ASP A 55 -4.72 -24.71 48.23
C ASP A 55 -5.71 -25.89 48.03
N ALA A 56 -6.24 -26.09 46.83
CA ALA A 56 -7.03 -27.26 46.49
C ALA A 56 -6.59 -27.81 45.11
N SER A 57 -5.99 -28.99 45.25
CA SER A 57 -5.60 -29.95 44.23
C SER A 57 -6.49 -30.01 42.98
N VAL A 58 -5.81 -29.97 41.83
CA VAL A 58 -6.35 -30.22 40.49
C VAL A 58 -6.82 -31.70 40.42
N PRO A 59 -8.04 -31.99 40.01
CA PRO A 59 -8.41 -33.36 39.65
C PRO A 59 -7.93 -33.68 38.23
N ASP A 60 -7.39 -34.90 38.08
CA ASP A 60 -6.97 -35.48 36.81
C ASP A 60 -8.06 -35.38 35.73
N ALA A 61 -7.62 -34.97 34.52
CA ALA A 61 -8.44 -34.98 33.32
C ALA A 61 -8.88 -36.42 32.99
N PRO A 62 -10.15 -36.64 32.61
CA PRO A 62 -10.55 -37.96 32.13
C PRO A 62 -9.87 -38.28 30.80
N ALA A 63 -9.36 -39.51 30.73
CA ALA A 63 -8.72 -40.08 29.56
C ALA A 63 -9.63 -40.05 28.33
N ASP A 64 -9.00 -39.72 27.23
CA ASP A 64 -9.34 -39.99 25.82
C ASP A 64 -10.77 -40.49 25.54
N ALA A 65 -11.63 -39.56 25.13
CA ALA A 65 -12.72 -39.92 24.22
C ALA A 65 -12.09 -40.25 22.86
N PRO A 66 -12.48 -41.32 22.18
CA PRO A 66 -11.96 -41.59 20.85
C PRO A 66 -12.31 -40.40 19.93
N VAL A 67 -11.28 -39.77 19.36
CA VAL A 67 -11.44 -38.89 18.22
C VAL A 67 -12.07 -39.73 17.12
N ASP A 68 -13.26 -39.37 16.71
CA ASP A 68 -13.97 -39.99 15.61
C ASP A 68 -13.17 -39.69 14.32
N THR A 69 -12.27 -40.62 13.97
CA THR A 69 -11.40 -40.53 12.78
C THR A 69 -12.11 -41.10 11.54
N ASP A 70 -13.42 -40.95 11.45
CA ASP A 70 -14.14 -41.55 10.33
C ASP A 70 -15.07 -40.56 9.63
N ALA A 71 -14.46 -39.65 8.87
CA ALA A 71 -15.06 -38.99 7.72
C ALA A 71 -13.99 -38.41 6.74
N THR A 72 -12.85 -39.09 6.57
CA THR A 72 -12.08 -38.89 5.34
C THR A 72 -12.81 -39.60 4.22
N THR A 73 -13.68 -38.89 3.52
CA THR A 73 -14.14 -39.31 2.20
C THR A 73 -12.86 -39.50 1.39
N ALA A 74 -12.49 -40.74 1.07
CA ALA A 74 -11.30 -41.02 0.30
C ALA A 74 -11.47 -40.38 -1.08
N CYS A 75 -10.83 -39.22 -1.29
CA CYS A 75 -10.81 -38.59 -2.59
C CYS A 75 -10.09 -39.51 -3.57
N GLY A 76 -10.59 -39.60 -4.80
CA GLY A 76 -10.00 -40.46 -5.85
C GLY A 76 -8.69 -39.93 -6.40
N THR A 77 -8.51 -38.60 -6.45
CA THR A 77 -7.36 -37.91 -7.00
C THR A 77 -6.90 -36.75 -6.13
N ALA A 78 -5.67 -36.31 -6.27
CA ALA A 78 -5.13 -35.13 -5.56
C ALA A 78 -5.94 -33.86 -5.83
N SER A 79 -6.43 -33.68 -7.07
CA SER A 79 -7.29 -32.55 -7.43
C SER A 79 -8.64 -32.58 -6.73
N GLU A 80 -9.28 -33.76 -6.62
CA GLU A 80 -10.55 -33.90 -5.88
C GLU A 80 -10.38 -33.60 -4.38
N CYS A 81 -9.25 -34.01 -3.80
CA CYS A 81 -8.93 -33.67 -2.41
C CYS A 81 -8.75 -32.17 -2.22
N ALA A 82 -7.98 -31.51 -3.07
CA ALA A 82 -7.75 -30.08 -2.99
C ALA A 82 -9.04 -29.25 -3.16
N LEU A 83 -9.93 -29.66 -4.06
CA LEU A 83 -11.24 -29.00 -4.22
C LEU A 83 -12.16 -29.23 -3.01
N ALA A 84 -12.10 -30.41 -2.39
CA ALA A 84 -12.85 -30.69 -1.16
C ALA A 84 -12.33 -29.85 0.02
N ASP A 85 -10.99 -29.68 0.12
CA ASP A 85 -10.35 -28.85 1.13
C ASP A 85 -10.74 -27.36 0.95
N GLU A 86 -10.68 -26.85 -0.28
CA GLU A 86 -11.15 -25.51 -0.61
C GLU A 86 -12.62 -25.30 -0.24
N GLN A 87 -13.48 -26.27 -0.54
CA GLN A 87 -14.90 -26.18 -0.17
C GLN A 87 -15.10 -26.14 1.34
N ARG A 88 -14.33 -26.93 2.13
CA ARG A 88 -14.40 -26.85 3.60
C ARG A 88 -13.97 -25.49 4.13
N ALA A 89 -12.92 -24.88 3.55
CA ALA A 89 -12.50 -23.53 3.91
C ALA A 89 -13.57 -22.49 3.59
N SER A 90 -14.26 -22.63 2.44
CA SER A 90 -15.39 -21.79 2.07
C SER A 90 -16.56 -21.94 3.07
N ASP A 91 -16.98 -23.16 3.35
CA ASP A 91 -18.08 -23.47 4.29
C ASP A 91 -17.73 -22.98 5.72
N LYS A 92 -16.46 -23.10 6.10
CA LYS A 92 -15.97 -22.56 7.39
C LYS A 92 -16.10 -21.05 7.44
N MET A 93 -15.66 -20.32 6.42
CA MET A 93 -15.78 -18.87 6.37
C MET A 93 -17.26 -18.44 6.46
N ASP A 94 -18.13 -19.08 5.69
CA ASP A 94 -19.57 -18.81 5.70
C ASP A 94 -20.20 -19.03 7.08
N SER A 95 -19.76 -20.06 7.80
CA SER A 95 -20.26 -20.37 9.14
C SER A 95 -19.89 -19.34 10.21
N ILE A 96 -18.80 -18.58 9.99
CA ILE A 96 -18.26 -17.60 10.95
C ILE A 96 -18.38 -16.15 10.47
N VAL A 97 -18.99 -15.90 9.31
CA VAL A 97 -19.07 -14.54 8.70
C VAL A 97 -19.69 -13.49 9.62
N ASN A 98 -20.57 -13.90 10.54
CA ASN A 98 -21.23 -13.03 11.50
C ASN A 98 -20.51 -12.96 12.87
N ASP A 99 -19.37 -13.62 13.02
CA ASP A 99 -18.49 -13.53 14.20
C ASP A 99 -17.21 -12.78 13.81
N PRO A 100 -17.10 -11.47 14.09
CA PRO A 100 -15.94 -10.67 13.66
C PRO A 100 -14.61 -11.16 14.21
N THR A 101 -14.61 -11.77 15.40
CA THR A 101 -13.39 -12.30 16.02
C THR A 101 -12.93 -13.57 15.31
N ALA A 102 -13.82 -14.53 15.11
CA ALA A 102 -13.51 -15.78 14.42
C ALA A 102 -13.15 -15.51 12.94
N LEU A 103 -13.91 -14.64 12.27
CA LEU A 103 -13.62 -14.24 10.89
C LEU A 103 -12.27 -13.54 10.78
N GLY A 104 -11.93 -12.63 11.71
CA GLY A 104 -10.64 -11.94 11.73
C GLY A 104 -9.46 -12.90 11.88
N GLN A 105 -9.56 -13.89 12.78
CA GLN A 105 -8.55 -14.93 12.95
C GLN A 105 -8.41 -15.81 11.68
N PHE A 106 -9.52 -16.19 11.09
CA PHE A 106 -9.54 -16.96 9.83
C PHE A 106 -8.87 -16.16 8.71
N LEU A 107 -9.28 -14.91 8.49
CA LEU A 107 -8.76 -14.05 7.43
C LEU A 107 -7.29 -13.66 7.66
N THR A 108 -6.81 -13.56 8.89
CA THR A 108 -5.36 -13.37 9.17
C THR A 108 -4.56 -14.57 8.68
N ALA A 109 -5.08 -15.78 8.84
CA ALA A 109 -4.42 -17.03 8.44
C ALA A 109 -4.52 -17.33 6.92
N VAL A 110 -5.53 -16.81 6.22
CA VAL A 110 -5.68 -16.99 4.77
C VAL A 110 -4.44 -16.46 4.03
N PRO A 111 -3.84 -17.22 3.09
CA PRO A 111 -2.75 -16.72 2.25
C PRO A 111 -3.18 -15.56 1.35
N LYS A 112 -2.34 -14.52 1.22
CA LYS A 112 -2.72 -13.24 0.58
C LYS A 112 -1.77 -12.83 -0.55
N GLY A 113 -1.16 -13.66 -1.27
CA GLY A 113 -0.35 -13.27 -2.42
C GLY A 113 0.57 -12.06 -2.16
N GLY A 114 0.42 -11.00 -2.94
CA GLY A 114 1.21 -9.78 -2.83
C GLY A 114 0.39 -8.54 -2.47
N ASP A 115 1.01 -7.62 -1.71
CA ASP A 115 0.56 -6.24 -1.54
C ASP A 115 1.30 -5.37 -2.56
N LEU A 116 0.62 -4.98 -3.61
CA LEU A 116 1.20 -4.32 -4.78
C LEU A 116 1.00 -2.80 -4.80
N HIS A 117 0.27 -2.27 -3.80
CA HIS A 117 0.05 -0.84 -3.63
C HIS A 117 0.23 -0.48 -2.16
N ASN A 118 1.47 -0.15 -1.81
CA ASN A 118 1.88 0.14 -0.44
C ASN A 118 2.84 1.33 -0.45
N HIS A 119 2.53 2.37 0.32
CA HIS A 119 3.42 3.51 0.51
C HIS A 119 4.25 3.31 1.77
N LEU A 120 5.54 3.04 1.65
CA LEU A 120 6.39 2.72 2.80
C LEU A 120 6.28 3.75 3.92
N SER A 121 6.26 5.05 3.59
CA SER A 121 6.17 6.11 4.60
C SER A 121 4.84 6.16 5.34
N GLY A 122 3.74 5.86 4.66
CA GLY A 122 2.40 5.80 5.26
C GLY A 122 2.06 4.43 5.86
N ALA A 123 2.84 3.41 5.49
CA ALA A 123 2.64 2.05 6.01
C ALA A 123 3.14 1.88 7.44
N VAL A 124 4.18 2.60 7.87
CA VAL A 124 4.71 2.54 9.24
C VAL A 124 3.72 3.21 10.21
N TRP A 125 3.43 2.52 11.31
CA TRP A 125 2.49 3.04 12.31
C TRP A 125 3.06 4.23 13.09
N ALA A 126 2.19 5.16 13.48
CA ALA A 126 2.57 6.33 14.25
C ALA A 126 3.33 5.97 15.55
N GLU A 127 2.93 4.89 16.22
CA GLU A 127 3.57 4.36 17.42
C GLU A 127 5.01 3.92 17.16
N THR A 128 5.24 3.26 16.03
CA THR A 128 6.57 2.82 15.60
C THR A 128 7.49 4.02 15.33
N TYR A 129 7.00 5.02 14.60
CA TYR A 129 7.72 6.28 14.38
C TYR A 129 8.04 7.01 15.68
N LEU A 130 7.09 7.10 16.61
CA LEU A 130 7.35 7.69 17.94
C LEU A 130 8.38 6.89 18.73
N GLY A 131 8.36 5.57 18.65
CA GLY A 131 9.37 4.69 19.26
C GLY A 131 10.77 4.99 18.73
N TRP A 132 10.93 5.10 17.42
CA TRP A 132 12.23 5.47 16.81
C TRP A 132 12.66 6.87 17.21
N ALA A 133 11.79 7.86 17.08
CA ALA A 133 12.08 9.24 17.46
C ALA A 133 12.50 9.38 18.92
N LYS A 134 11.86 8.62 19.82
CA LYS A 134 12.19 8.57 21.24
C LYS A 134 13.57 7.96 21.50
N SER A 135 13.88 6.84 20.84
CA SER A 135 15.15 6.14 21.01
C SER A 135 16.34 6.94 20.46
N GLU A 136 16.16 7.68 19.38
CA GLU A 136 17.18 8.52 18.76
C GLU A 136 17.43 9.82 19.54
N GLY A 137 16.44 10.33 20.28
CA GLY A 137 16.60 11.40 21.25
C GLY A 137 16.83 12.82 20.71
N ASN A 138 16.83 12.99 19.37
CA ASN A 138 17.05 14.28 18.69
C ASN A 138 15.77 14.91 18.14
N TYR A 139 14.61 14.37 18.48
CA TYR A 139 13.29 14.82 18.04
C TYR A 139 12.44 15.40 19.18
N CYS A 140 11.46 16.19 18.80
CA CYS A 140 10.43 16.74 19.66
C CYS A 140 9.13 16.92 18.87
N ILE A 141 8.02 17.13 19.59
CA ILE A 141 6.71 17.41 19.00
C ILE A 141 6.46 18.91 19.01
N THR A 142 6.09 19.50 17.90
CA THR A 142 5.65 20.90 17.79
C THR A 142 4.24 21.02 18.39
N ASN A 143 4.06 21.84 19.42
CA ASN A 143 2.82 21.91 20.19
C ASN A 143 1.59 22.36 19.38
N SER A 144 1.78 23.25 18.41
CA SER A 144 0.67 23.79 17.60
C SER A 144 0.19 22.85 16.51
N SER A 145 1.07 22.02 15.93
CA SER A 145 0.76 21.18 14.78
C SER A 145 0.80 19.69 15.10
N LEU A 146 1.33 19.30 16.26
CA LEU A 146 1.65 17.92 16.65
C LEU A 146 2.62 17.21 15.69
N ALA A 147 3.37 17.96 14.89
CA ALA A 147 4.34 17.43 13.96
C ALA A 147 5.67 17.13 14.65
N LEU A 148 6.38 16.11 14.18
CA LEU A 148 7.74 15.80 14.58
C LEU A 148 8.72 16.86 14.05
N SER A 149 9.69 17.24 14.86
CA SER A 149 10.68 18.26 14.51
C SER A 149 12.03 17.90 15.11
N THR A 150 13.11 18.28 14.41
CA THR A 150 14.49 18.27 14.91
C THR A 150 14.89 19.60 15.54
N SER A 151 14.06 20.64 15.41
CA SER A 151 14.27 21.97 16.01
C SER A 151 13.70 22.01 17.43
N CYS A 152 14.39 21.35 18.36
CA CYS A 152 13.99 21.22 19.77
C CYS A 152 14.67 22.28 20.64
N GLY A 153 14.18 22.48 21.85
CA GLY A 153 14.81 23.36 22.84
C GLY A 153 14.00 24.59 23.25
N ASN A 154 12.88 24.88 22.57
CA ASN A 154 11.94 25.90 23.00
C ASN A 154 10.70 25.24 23.64
N THR A 155 10.70 25.10 24.97
CA THR A 155 9.63 24.42 25.72
C THR A 155 8.27 25.11 25.66
N SER A 156 8.20 26.33 25.15
CA SER A 156 6.91 27.01 24.91
C SER A 156 6.26 26.57 23.58
N THR A 157 7.05 26.06 22.63
CA THR A 157 6.58 25.67 21.29
C THR A 157 6.75 24.19 20.97
N THR A 158 7.57 23.47 21.75
CA THR A 158 7.83 22.05 21.55
C THR A 158 7.75 21.27 22.85
N SER A 159 7.33 20.01 22.73
CA SER A 159 7.28 19.02 23.81
C SER A 159 8.19 17.84 23.49
N PRO A 160 8.70 17.11 24.51
CA PRO A 160 9.39 15.86 24.29
C PRO A 160 8.54 14.87 23.50
N VAL A 161 9.18 13.94 22.76
CA VAL A 161 8.47 12.83 22.12
C VAL A 161 7.77 12.00 23.19
N PRO A 162 6.42 11.83 23.11
CA PRO A 162 5.64 11.15 24.14
C PRO A 162 5.87 9.63 24.13
N THR A 163 5.51 9.02 25.25
CA THR A 163 5.33 7.56 25.40
C THR A 163 3.86 7.26 25.66
N ALA A 164 3.47 6.00 25.64
CA ALA A 164 2.07 5.59 25.87
C ALA A 164 1.50 6.03 27.23
N ALA A 165 2.36 6.36 28.21
CA ALA A 165 1.96 6.88 29.51
C ALA A 165 1.70 8.40 29.52
N ASP A 166 2.09 9.12 28.48
CA ASP A 166 2.00 10.58 28.42
C ASP A 166 0.65 11.02 27.84
N SER A 167 0.08 12.10 28.38
CA SER A 167 -1.19 12.66 27.89
C SER A 167 -1.14 13.15 26.44
N LEU A 168 0.06 13.43 25.90
CA LEU A 168 0.29 13.85 24.53
C LEU A 168 0.27 12.67 23.53
N TRP A 169 0.38 11.41 23.99
CA TRP A 169 0.47 10.23 23.14
C TRP A 169 -0.71 10.09 22.18
N LEU A 170 -1.91 9.95 22.71
CA LEU A 170 -3.09 9.75 21.87
C LEU A 170 -3.41 10.95 20.95
N PRO A 171 -3.28 12.22 21.39
CA PRO A 171 -3.36 13.35 20.47
C PRO A 171 -2.39 13.28 19.29
N VAL A 172 -1.14 12.84 19.49
CA VAL A 172 -0.17 12.69 18.40
C VAL A 172 -0.55 11.54 17.48
N ILE A 173 -0.93 10.37 18.02
CA ILE A 173 -1.41 9.23 17.21
C ILE A 173 -2.58 9.63 16.32
N ARG A 174 -3.58 10.36 16.86
CA ARG A 174 -4.73 10.86 16.10
C ARG A 174 -4.35 11.87 15.03
N ALA A 175 -3.36 12.71 15.30
CA ALA A 175 -2.87 13.66 14.29
C ALA A 175 -2.03 13.02 13.18
N TRP A 176 -1.46 11.83 13.43
CA TRP A 176 -0.58 11.12 12.49
C TRP A 176 -1.28 9.97 11.77
N SER A 177 -2.54 9.71 12.09
CA SER A 177 -3.30 8.59 11.50
C SER A 177 -4.80 8.84 11.59
N MET A 178 -5.57 7.98 10.96
CA MET A 178 -7.04 7.97 11.03
C MET A 178 -7.59 7.37 12.34
N GLN A 179 -6.74 7.22 13.36
CA GLN A 179 -7.16 6.71 14.68
C GLN A 179 -8.26 7.58 15.28
N ASP A 180 -9.42 6.99 15.54
CA ASP A 180 -10.61 7.64 16.10
C ASP A 180 -11.08 8.88 15.29
N PHE A 181 -10.73 8.97 14.01
CA PHE A 181 -11.17 10.07 13.17
C PHE A 181 -12.69 10.03 12.96
N VAL A 182 -13.34 11.16 13.16
CA VAL A 182 -14.75 11.36 12.86
C VAL A 182 -14.88 12.61 12.00
N ALA A 183 -15.42 12.46 10.81
CA ALA A 183 -15.63 13.58 9.91
C ALA A 183 -16.52 14.65 10.53
N GLY A 184 -16.14 15.93 10.34
CA GLY A 184 -16.83 17.09 10.90
C GLY A 184 -16.45 18.36 10.16
N ALA A 185 -15.77 19.29 10.83
CA ALA A 185 -15.22 20.48 10.19
C ALA A 185 -14.03 20.15 9.27
N GLU A 186 -13.29 19.07 9.60
CA GLU A 186 -12.24 18.49 8.77
C GLU A 186 -12.78 17.23 8.08
N THR A 187 -12.48 17.07 6.80
CA THR A 187 -12.86 15.88 6.02
C THR A 187 -11.86 14.74 6.25
N GLY A 188 -12.25 13.50 5.96
CA GLY A 188 -11.32 12.37 5.95
C GLY A 188 -10.18 12.59 4.97
N HIS A 189 -10.49 13.10 3.78
CA HIS A 189 -9.53 13.51 2.76
C HIS A 189 -8.47 14.48 3.31
N ASP A 190 -8.87 15.59 3.88
CA ASP A 190 -7.94 16.62 4.37
C ASP A 190 -7.09 16.10 5.52
N HIS A 191 -7.72 15.37 6.47
CA HIS A 191 -7.00 14.77 7.59
C HIS A 191 -5.97 13.75 7.14
N PHE A 192 -6.36 12.83 6.26
CA PHE A 192 -5.47 11.79 5.72
C PHE A 192 -4.20 12.39 5.12
N PHE A 193 -4.35 13.30 4.16
CA PHE A 193 -3.20 13.93 3.50
C PHE A 193 -2.39 14.86 4.43
N ALA A 194 -3.01 15.44 5.45
CA ALA A 194 -2.28 16.25 6.45
C ALA A 194 -1.36 15.42 7.35
N THR A 195 -1.59 14.11 7.52
CA THR A 195 -0.77 13.24 8.38
C THR A 195 0.68 13.17 7.94
N PHE A 196 0.95 13.12 6.63
CA PHE A 196 2.30 13.01 6.06
C PHE A 196 3.22 14.17 6.47
N GLY A 197 2.67 15.37 6.62
CA GLY A 197 3.37 16.53 7.15
C GLY A 197 3.74 16.43 8.63
N LYS A 198 3.13 15.51 9.38
CA LYS A 198 3.36 15.34 10.82
C LYS A 198 4.59 14.47 11.12
N PHE A 199 4.77 13.37 10.42
CA PHE A 199 5.88 12.42 10.64
C PHE A 199 6.99 12.52 9.59
N GLY A 200 6.92 13.44 8.63
CA GLY A 200 7.88 13.58 7.53
C GLY A 200 9.34 13.74 7.96
N ALA A 201 9.61 14.20 9.19
CA ALA A 201 10.97 14.31 9.71
C ALA A 201 11.65 12.95 9.98
N ILE A 202 10.89 11.85 10.07
CA ILE A 202 11.40 10.50 10.38
C ILE A 202 11.08 9.46 9.30
N SER A 203 10.26 9.79 8.31
CA SER A 203 9.86 8.84 7.26
C SER A 203 10.78 8.86 6.03
N GLY A 204 11.91 9.58 6.08
CA GLY A 204 12.85 9.68 4.96
C GLY A 204 13.83 8.50 4.85
N SER A 205 14.73 8.56 3.85
CA SER A 205 15.65 7.47 3.48
C SER A 205 16.52 6.92 4.63
N ALA A 206 16.80 7.73 5.64
CA ALA A 206 17.53 7.26 6.83
C ALA A 206 16.78 6.16 7.62
N HIS A 207 15.47 6.05 7.43
CA HIS A 207 14.60 5.11 8.15
C HIS A 207 13.92 4.10 7.22
N HIS A 208 14.14 4.15 5.90
CA HIS A 208 13.53 3.22 4.94
C HIS A 208 13.83 1.75 5.29
N ALA A 209 15.05 1.43 5.73
CA ALA A 209 15.43 0.08 6.14
C ALA A 209 14.58 -0.45 7.31
N LYS A 210 14.45 0.35 8.36
CA LYS A 210 13.59 0.02 9.52
C LYS A 210 12.12 -0.08 9.11
N GLY A 211 11.65 0.84 8.23
CA GLY A 211 10.29 0.83 7.71
C GLY A 211 10.00 -0.42 6.91
N LEU A 212 10.90 -0.82 6.01
CA LEU A 212 10.74 -2.04 5.23
C LEU A 212 10.72 -3.28 6.13
N ALA A 213 11.60 -3.37 7.13
CA ALA A 213 11.61 -4.47 8.09
C ALA A 213 10.27 -4.57 8.85
N ASP A 214 9.72 -3.44 9.33
CA ASP A 214 8.43 -3.38 10.02
C ASP A 214 7.27 -3.82 9.11
N VAL A 215 7.26 -3.40 7.85
CA VAL A 215 6.23 -3.81 6.88
C VAL A 215 6.35 -5.29 6.50
N MET A 216 7.58 -5.81 6.34
CA MET A 216 7.80 -7.25 6.06
C MET A 216 7.34 -8.13 7.24
N GLN A 217 7.58 -7.71 8.50
CA GLN A 217 7.09 -8.45 9.68
C GLN A 217 5.57 -8.49 9.73
N ARG A 218 4.89 -7.39 9.40
CA ARG A 218 3.43 -7.37 9.33
C ARG A 218 2.91 -8.24 8.19
N ALA A 219 3.50 -8.15 7.00
CA ALA A 219 3.14 -9.01 5.87
C ALA A 219 3.25 -10.49 6.22
N ASP A 220 4.36 -10.92 6.86
CA ASP A 220 4.55 -12.30 7.31
C ASP A 220 3.49 -12.70 8.35
N SER A 221 3.21 -11.85 9.34
CA SER A 221 2.21 -12.12 10.38
C SER A 221 0.79 -12.26 9.84
N GLU A 222 0.51 -11.69 8.68
CA GLU A 222 -0.78 -11.73 7.98
C GLU A 222 -0.80 -12.71 6.79
N ASN A 223 0.25 -13.53 6.68
CA ASN A 223 0.41 -14.52 5.61
C ASN A 223 0.41 -13.93 4.18
N ALA A 224 0.93 -12.72 4.01
CA ALA A 224 1.28 -12.16 2.70
C ALA A 224 2.70 -12.59 2.30
N LEU A 225 2.89 -12.86 1.00
CA LEU A 225 4.14 -13.43 0.49
C LEU A 225 5.09 -12.40 -0.09
N TYR A 226 4.53 -11.30 -0.62
CA TYR A 226 5.26 -10.41 -1.51
C TYR A 226 4.79 -8.96 -1.37
N LEU A 227 5.73 -8.04 -1.57
CA LEU A 227 5.49 -6.60 -1.47
C LEU A 227 6.09 -5.85 -2.67
N GLU A 228 5.37 -4.84 -3.18
CA GLU A 228 5.89 -3.84 -4.10
C GLU A 228 5.74 -2.42 -3.51
N PRO A 229 6.48 -2.07 -2.44
CA PRO A 229 6.31 -0.78 -1.80
C PRO A 229 6.83 0.37 -2.68
N MET A 230 6.09 1.48 -2.66
CA MET A 230 6.51 2.78 -3.14
C MET A 230 7.52 3.37 -2.14
N LEU A 231 8.80 3.27 -2.48
CA LEU A 231 9.90 3.49 -1.54
C LEU A 231 10.55 4.85 -1.69
N PHE A 232 10.77 5.34 -2.93
CA PHE A 232 11.71 6.41 -3.18
C PHE A 232 11.15 7.55 -4.03
N SER A 233 11.41 8.80 -3.59
CA SER A 233 11.14 10.01 -4.37
C SER A 233 12.46 10.71 -4.70
N ASN A 234 12.77 10.89 -6.00
CA ASN A 234 14.05 11.42 -6.45
C ASN A 234 14.06 12.93 -6.62
N SER A 235 14.11 13.68 -5.51
CA SER A 235 14.21 15.14 -5.54
C SER A 235 15.46 15.65 -6.27
N THR A 236 16.57 14.90 -6.26
CA THR A 236 17.80 15.25 -6.99
C THR A 236 17.55 15.31 -8.50
N ALA A 237 16.88 14.31 -9.07
CA ALA A 237 16.49 14.33 -10.49
C ALA A 237 15.53 15.49 -10.80
N GLY A 238 14.56 15.76 -9.91
CA GLY A 238 13.64 16.88 -10.03
C GLY A 238 14.36 18.24 -10.05
N ASN A 239 15.36 18.42 -9.18
CA ASN A 239 16.20 19.61 -9.15
C ASN A 239 17.03 19.78 -10.44
N VAL A 240 17.61 18.68 -10.95
CA VAL A 240 18.30 18.68 -12.24
C VAL A 240 17.34 19.06 -13.36
N GLY A 241 16.14 18.50 -13.40
CA GLY A 241 15.11 18.84 -14.38
C GLY A 241 14.78 20.33 -14.38
N SER A 242 14.58 20.90 -13.20
CA SER A 242 14.30 22.32 -13.03
C SER A 242 15.50 23.22 -13.44
N ALA A 243 16.72 22.75 -13.25
CA ALA A 243 17.93 23.50 -13.61
C ALA A 243 18.26 23.44 -15.12
N VAL A 244 18.00 22.28 -15.75
CA VAL A 244 18.28 22.07 -17.19
C VAL A 244 17.23 22.69 -18.07
N TRP A 245 15.96 22.75 -17.62
CA TRP A 245 14.88 23.36 -18.39
C TRP A 245 14.85 24.86 -18.24
N SER A 246 15.15 25.58 -19.33
CA SER A 246 15.12 27.07 -19.38
C SER A 246 13.93 27.63 -20.18
N GLY A 247 13.04 26.73 -20.67
CA GLY A 247 11.85 27.12 -21.43
C GLY A 247 10.67 27.53 -20.54
N GLY A 248 9.56 27.87 -21.15
CA GLY A 248 8.27 28.05 -20.46
C GLY A 248 7.63 26.72 -20.10
N THR A 249 6.32 26.57 -20.34
CA THR A 249 5.62 25.30 -20.13
C THR A 249 6.25 24.21 -20.98
N LEU A 250 6.57 23.06 -20.34
CA LEU A 250 7.10 21.88 -21.02
C LEU A 250 6.01 21.27 -21.90
N THR A 251 6.22 21.28 -23.22
CA THR A 251 5.28 20.71 -24.20
C THR A 251 5.72 19.34 -24.65
N THR A 252 4.81 18.51 -25.16
CA THR A 252 5.11 17.17 -25.70
C THR A 252 6.18 17.23 -26.80
N ALA A 253 6.11 18.22 -27.69
CA ALA A 253 7.11 18.41 -28.75
C ALA A 253 8.53 18.70 -28.22
N ALA A 254 8.65 19.21 -26.99
CA ALA A 254 9.93 19.51 -26.37
C ALA A 254 10.55 18.32 -25.62
N LEU A 255 9.78 17.26 -25.34
CA LEU A 255 10.24 16.12 -24.55
C LEU A 255 11.51 15.46 -25.11
N PRO A 256 11.66 15.18 -26.44
CA PRO A 256 12.88 14.56 -26.96
C PRO A 256 14.14 15.40 -26.72
N GLY A 257 14.05 16.71 -26.94
CA GLY A 257 15.18 17.62 -26.72
C GLY A 257 15.54 17.75 -25.24
N PHE A 258 14.54 17.84 -24.38
CA PHE A 258 14.75 17.91 -22.93
C PHE A 258 15.31 16.59 -22.37
N HIS A 259 14.79 15.44 -22.82
CA HIS A 259 15.33 14.12 -22.45
C HIS A 259 16.83 14.03 -22.81
N ALA A 260 17.21 14.38 -24.04
CA ALA A 260 18.62 14.40 -24.45
C ALA A 260 19.48 15.34 -23.59
N ALA A 261 18.93 16.50 -23.21
CA ALA A 261 19.64 17.46 -22.37
C ALA A 261 19.83 16.94 -20.92
N LEU A 262 18.85 16.22 -20.36
CA LEU A 262 18.98 15.53 -19.06
C LEU A 262 20.10 14.50 -19.09
N LEU A 263 20.09 13.60 -20.08
CA LEU A 263 21.12 12.56 -20.21
C LEU A 263 22.54 13.12 -20.41
N ALA A 264 22.66 14.29 -21.03
CA ALA A 264 23.93 14.98 -21.24
C ALA A 264 24.40 15.82 -20.04
N TYR A 265 23.55 16.03 -19.03
CA TYR A 265 23.90 16.86 -17.88
C TYR A 265 24.92 16.17 -16.97
N SER A 266 25.97 16.87 -16.58
CA SER A 266 27.09 16.29 -15.83
C SER A 266 26.72 15.69 -14.47
N GLY A 267 25.64 16.19 -13.84
CA GLY A 267 25.10 15.66 -12.57
C GLY A 267 24.06 14.55 -12.74
N TRP A 268 23.70 14.16 -13.95
CA TRP A 268 22.60 13.23 -14.21
C TRP A 268 22.84 11.83 -13.62
N ASN A 269 24.04 11.30 -13.82
CA ASN A 269 24.39 9.97 -13.28
C ASN A 269 24.25 9.91 -11.75
N ALA A 270 24.58 10.98 -11.04
CA ALA A 270 24.41 11.03 -9.59
C ALA A 270 22.94 10.97 -9.17
N ALA A 271 22.05 11.61 -9.94
CA ALA A 271 20.61 11.54 -9.71
C ALA A 271 20.04 10.13 -9.93
N VAL A 272 20.50 9.43 -10.97
CA VAL A 272 20.14 8.04 -11.24
C VAL A 272 20.68 7.11 -10.15
N GLN A 273 21.94 7.25 -9.77
CA GLN A 273 22.60 6.43 -8.73
C GLN A 273 21.98 6.64 -7.34
N ALA A 274 21.34 7.77 -7.07
CA ALA A 274 20.65 8.00 -5.80
C ALA A 274 19.51 6.98 -5.59
N ILE A 275 18.74 6.63 -6.64
CA ILE A 275 17.70 5.60 -6.59
C ILE A 275 18.32 4.22 -6.27
N VAL A 276 19.33 3.83 -7.04
CA VAL A 276 20.03 2.53 -6.90
C VAL A 276 20.60 2.38 -5.49
N THR A 277 21.21 3.44 -4.98
CA THR A 277 21.83 3.44 -3.64
C THR A 277 20.75 3.32 -2.55
N ASP A 278 19.64 4.04 -2.67
CA ASP A 278 18.59 3.99 -1.66
C ASP A 278 17.94 2.59 -1.59
N ILE A 279 17.61 1.98 -2.74
CA ILE A 279 17.09 0.61 -2.81
C ILE A 279 18.06 -0.38 -2.16
N THR A 280 19.35 -0.30 -2.54
CA THR A 280 20.38 -1.20 -2.01
C THR A 280 20.53 -1.07 -0.50
N ASN A 281 20.59 0.16 0.03
CA ASN A 281 20.74 0.41 1.46
C ASN A 281 19.48 -0.01 2.22
N THR A 282 18.32 0.24 1.67
CA THR A 282 17.04 -0.10 2.30
C THR A 282 16.88 -1.60 2.44
N GLU A 283 17.10 -2.38 1.38
CA GLU A 283 16.96 -3.83 1.46
C GLU A 283 18.04 -4.46 2.35
N SER A 284 19.31 -4.07 2.17
CA SER A 284 20.38 -4.62 3.00
C SER A 284 20.20 -4.27 4.48
N GLY A 285 19.75 -3.05 4.77
CA GLY A 285 19.45 -2.63 6.13
C GLY A 285 18.24 -3.36 6.73
N ALA A 286 17.17 -3.55 5.98
CA ALA A 286 15.99 -4.30 6.45
C ALA A 286 16.36 -5.76 6.74
N ARG A 287 17.12 -6.42 5.87
CA ARG A 287 17.61 -7.79 6.12
C ARG A 287 18.50 -7.86 7.36
N GLN A 288 19.29 -6.81 7.64
CA GLN A 288 20.08 -6.72 8.86
C GLN A 288 19.20 -6.54 10.10
N GLU A 289 18.19 -5.67 10.07
CA GLU A 289 17.21 -5.48 11.17
C GLU A 289 16.48 -6.80 11.51
N LEU A 290 16.13 -7.58 10.49
CA LEU A 290 15.45 -8.88 10.62
C LEU A 290 16.42 -10.04 10.94
N GLY A 291 17.73 -9.81 10.94
CA GLY A 291 18.73 -10.85 11.19
C GLY A 291 18.74 -11.96 10.12
N CYS A 292 18.39 -11.67 8.87
CA CYS A 292 18.18 -12.67 7.82
C CYS A 292 19.40 -13.55 7.51
N ASP A 293 20.60 -13.03 7.71
CA ASP A 293 21.85 -13.78 7.46
C ASP A 293 22.41 -14.43 8.75
N GLY A 294 21.67 -14.34 9.85
CA GLY A 294 22.03 -14.90 11.16
C GLY A 294 21.64 -16.37 11.32
N SER A 295 21.95 -16.93 12.49
CA SER A 295 21.62 -18.33 12.85
C SER A 295 20.14 -18.54 13.23
N SER A 296 19.40 -17.47 13.47
CA SER A 296 17.98 -17.48 13.84
C SER A 296 17.27 -16.30 13.16
N PRO A 297 17.07 -16.37 11.84
CA PRO A 297 16.43 -15.29 11.08
C PRO A 297 14.97 -15.13 11.48
N ASP A 298 14.48 -13.88 11.43
CA ASP A 298 13.05 -13.59 11.51
C ASP A 298 12.31 -14.27 10.35
N SER A 299 11.09 -14.76 10.59
CA SER A 299 10.29 -15.39 9.55
C SER A 299 9.95 -14.45 8.39
N ALA A 300 9.88 -13.14 8.67
CA ALA A 300 9.66 -12.09 7.67
C ALA A 300 10.75 -12.03 6.59
N CYS A 301 11.93 -12.62 6.82
CA CYS A 301 12.98 -12.77 5.80
C CYS A 301 12.53 -13.54 4.55
N ARG A 302 11.41 -14.27 4.64
CA ARG A 302 10.81 -15.00 3.51
C ARG A 302 9.87 -14.16 2.66
N VAL A 303 9.45 -12.99 3.14
CA VAL A 303 8.62 -12.08 2.36
C VAL A 303 9.47 -11.49 1.23
N GLY A 304 9.06 -11.75 0.00
CA GLY A 304 9.71 -11.20 -1.18
C GLY A 304 9.42 -9.71 -1.33
N SER A 305 10.34 -8.95 -1.93
CA SER A 305 10.08 -7.52 -2.23
C SER A 305 10.72 -7.09 -3.54
N ARG A 306 10.03 -6.18 -4.23
CA ARG A 306 10.52 -5.35 -5.33
C ARG A 306 10.01 -3.93 -5.09
N TYR A 307 10.61 -2.95 -5.74
CA TYR A 307 10.42 -1.56 -5.32
C TYR A 307 9.86 -0.69 -6.44
N MET A 308 9.11 0.33 -6.06
CA MET A 308 8.61 1.35 -6.97
C MET A 308 9.18 2.72 -6.59
N VAL A 309 9.50 3.53 -7.61
CA VAL A 309 9.72 4.96 -7.45
C VAL A 309 8.36 5.65 -7.46
N TYR A 310 8.11 6.52 -6.49
CA TYR A 310 6.97 7.42 -6.52
C TYR A 310 7.37 8.84 -6.87
N ILE A 311 6.53 9.55 -7.62
CA ILE A 311 6.77 10.90 -8.11
C ILE A 311 5.56 11.75 -7.76
N SER A 312 5.79 12.86 -7.01
CA SER A 312 4.69 13.77 -6.71
C SER A 312 4.16 14.43 -7.99
N ARG A 313 2.88 14.17 -8.30
CA ARG A 313 2.19 14.76 -9.46
C ARG A 313 2.00 16.27 -9.36
N SER A 314 2.14 16.84 -8.16
CA SER A 314 2.06 18.28 -7.91
C SER A 314 3.36 19.04 -8.23
N GLY A 315 4.43 18.35 -8.63
CA GLY A 315 5.69 18.96 -9.04
C GLY A 315 5.59 19.74 -10.35
N SER A 316 6.59 20.60 -10.60
CA SER A 316 6.69 21.28 -11.92
C SER A 316 6.92 20.25 -13.04
N GLY A 317 6.35 20.49 -14.23
CA GLY A 317 6.48 19.56 -15.36
C GLY A 317 7.92 19.10 -15.64
N PRO A 318 8.93 20.01 -15.68
CA PRO A 318 10.32 19.60 -15.85
C PRO A 318 10.86 18.72 -14.72
N ALA A 319 10.48 18.99 -13.47
CA ALA A 319 10.90 18.17 -12.33
C ALA A 319 10.26 16.78 -12.37
N VAL A 320 8.96 16.69 -12.67
CA VAL A 320 8.22 15.43 -12.81
C VAL A 320 8.82 14.59 -13.94
N PHE A 321 9.01 15.18 -15.12
CA PHE A 321 9.60 14.48 -16.26
C PHE A 321 11.02 13.96 -15.97
N ALA A 322 11.87 14.76 -15.35
CA ALA A 322 13.23 14.33 -15.00
C ALA A 322 13.23 13.16 -14.00
N GLN A 323 12.32 13.15 -13.04
CA GLN A 323 12.17 12.02 -12.12
C GLN A 323 11.70 10.74 -12.85
N MET A 324 10.77 10.87 -13.79
CA MET A 324 10.35 9.75 -14.66
C MET A 324 11.55 9.20 -15.46
N VAL A 325 12.31 10.06 -16.15
CA VAL A 325 13.51 9.66 -16.90
C VAL A 325 14.51 8.94 -15.98
N ALA A 326 14.74 9.46 -14.77
CA ALA A 326 15.69 8.87 -13.82
C ALA A 326 15.23 7.48 -13.36
N ALA A 327 13.94 7.25 -13.19
CA ALA A 327 13.39 5.93 -12.86
C ALA A 327 13.64 4.91 -14.01
N PHE A 328 13.38 5.29 -15.27
CA PHE A 328 13.68 4.44 -16.43
C PHE A 328 15.17 4.13 -16.57
N GLU A 329 16.04 5.10 -16.30
CA GLU A 329 17.50 4.90 -16.32
C GLU A 329 17.97 4.01 -15.16
N ALA A 330 17.42 4.19 -13.95
CA ALA A 330 17.78 3.40 -12.78
C ALA A 330 17.38 1.93 -12.93
N ALA A 331 16.21 1.63 -13.49
CA ALA A 331 15.76 0.26 -13.71
C ALA A 331 16.66 -0.55 -14.68
N LYS A 332 17.44 0.10 -15.52
CA LYS A 332 18.45 -0.57 -16.36
C LYS A 332 19.64 -1.10 -15.54
N ILE A 333 19.82 -0.61 -14.32
CA ILE A 333 20.96 -0.90 -13.45
C ILE A 333 20.51 -1.72 -12.24
N GLU A 334 19.32 -1.41 -11.72
CA GLU A 334 18.77 -1.99 -10.49
C GLU A 334 17.52 -2.85 -10.81
N PRO A 335 17.68 -4.17 -10.94
CA PRO A 335 16.58 -5.05 -11.36
C PRO A 335 15.47 -5.20 -10.29
N ARG A 336 15.71 -4.75 -9.06
CA ARG A 336 14.68 -4.73 -8.01
C ARG A 336 13.76 -3.53 -8.14
N LEU A 337 14.13 -2.50 -8.91
CA LEU A 337 13.25 -1.41 -9.29
C LEU A 337 12.35 -1.87 -10.44
N VAL A 338 11.09 -2.15 -10.15
CA VAL A 338 10.18 -2.76 -11.12
C VAL A 338 9.18 -1.77 -11.70
N ALA A 339 8.80 -0.71 -11.00
CA ALA A 339 7.80 0.24 -11.51
C ALA A 339 8.01 1.68 -11.01
N LEU A 340 7.27 2.58 -11.63
CA LEU A 340 7.04 3.93 -11.13
C LEU A 340 5.54 4.20 -10.92
N ASN A 341 5.23 5.14 -10.02
CA ASN A 341 3.88 5.63 -9.77
C ASN A 341 3.86 7.16 -9.59
N LEU A 342 2.72 7.79 -9.90
CA LEU A 342 2.46 9.21 -9.61
C LEU A 342 1.57 9.31 -8.37
N VAL A 343 2.02 10.06 -7.36
CA VAL A 343 1.36 10.14 -6.05
C VAL A 343 0.91 11.56 -5.67
N GLY A 344 0.08 11.66 -4.66
CA GLY A 344 -0.51 12.90 -4.13
C GLY A 344 -1.95 13.08 -4.58
N PRO A 345 -2.74 13.95 -3.89
CA PRO A 345 -4.16 14.12 -4.14
C PRO A 345 -4.46 14.34 -5.62
N GLU A 346 -5.26 13.43 -6.20
CA GLU A 346 -5.54 13.44 -7.64
C GLU A 346 -6.52 14.55 -8.03
N ASP A 347 -7.36 14.98 -7.10
CA ASP A 347 -8.28 16.12 -7.20
C ASP A 347 -7.60 17.48 -6.97
N GLY A 348 -6.33 17.49 -6.58
CA GLY A 348 -5.56 18.71 -6.38
C GLY A 348 -5.44 19.53 -7.68
N SER A 349 -5.51 20.86 -7.58
CA SER A 349 -5.54 21.76 -8.74
C SER A 349 -4.37 21.58 -9.72
N THR A 350 -3.16 21.33 -9.20
CA THR A 350 -1.97 21.04 -10.04
C THR A 350 -2.09 19.66 -10.67
N ALA A 351 -2.53 18.64 -9.92
CA ALA A 351 -2.75 17.28 -10.41
C ALA A 351 -3.72 17.28 -11.59
N LEU A 352 -4.91 17.86 -11.40
CA LEU A 352 -5.94 17.96 -12.45
C LEU A 352 -5.46 18.71 -13.69
N SER A 353 -4.78 19.86 -13.52
CA SER A 353 -4.35 20.67 -14.66
C SER A 353 -3.13 20.12 -15.41
N ALA A 354 -2.32 19.28 -14.75
CA ALA A 354 -1.11 18.70 -15.34
C ALA A 354 -1.31 17.25 -15.82
N TYR A 355 -2.44 16.60 -15.51
CA TYR A 355 -2.66 15.17 -15.72
C TYR A 355 -2.36 14.74 -17.16
N ASP A 356 -3.03 15.35 -18.14
CA ASP A 356 -2.85 15.01 -19.54
C ASP A 356 -1.38 15.08 -19.97
N ARG A 357 -0.69 16.14 -19.52
CA ARG A 357 0.73 16.32 -19.82
C ARG A 357 1.60 15.24 -19.19
N GLN A 358 1.28 14.81 -17.97
CA GLN A 358 2.02 13.74 -17.29
C GLN A 358 1.79 12.39 -17.98
N MET A 359 0.57 12.10 -18.45
CA MET A 359 0.30 10.91 -19.26
C MET A 359 1.06 10.93 -20.60
N GLU A 360 1.10 12.08 -21.31
CA GLU A 360 1.91 12.25 -22.52
C GLU A 360 3.42 12.08 -22.28
N MET A 361 3.93 12.51 -21.12
CA MET A 361 5.33 12.27 -20.72
C MET A 361 5.62 10.78 -20.58
N LEU A 362 4.74 10.03 -19.91
CA LEU A 362 4.87 8.57 -19.76
C LEU A 362 4.75 7.85 -21.09
N GLY A 363 3.77 8.20 -21.94
CA GLY A 363 3.65 7.64 -23.30
C GLY A 363 4.88 7.87 -24.17
N TYR A 364 5.48 9.07 -24.08
CA TYR A 364 6.76 9.35 -24.73
C TYR A 364 7.86 8.42 -24.19
N LEU A 365 7.98 8.27 -22.87
CA LEU A 365 9.02 7.44 -22.25
C LEU A 365 8.79 5.96 -22.54
N HIS A 366 7.56 5.46 -22.49
CA HIS A 366 7.23 4.11 -22.92
C HIS A 366 7.81 3.81 -24.31
N THR A 367 7.60 4.70 -25.28
CA THR A 367 8.15 4.56 -26.62
C THR A 367 9.69 4.70 -26.65
N ALA A 368 10.25 5.68 -25.94
CA ALA A 368 11.68 5.95 -25.94
C ALA A 368 12.51 4.84 -25.30
N TYR A 369 11.95 4.15 -24.31
CA TYR A 369 12.59 3.07 -23.56
C TYR A 369 12.14 1.66 -23.94
N ALA A 370 11.28 1.50 -24.94
CA ALA A 370 10.84 0.20 -25.43
C ALA A 370 12.03 -0.72 -25.74
N GLY A 371 12.07 -1.89 -25.08
CA GLY A 371 13.16 -2.86 -25.18
C GLY A 371 14.51 -2.42 -24.59
N LYS A 372 14.57 -1.29 -23.85
CA LYS A 372 15.80 -0.72 -23.26
C LYS A 372 15.76 -0.62 -21.73
N SER A 373 14.59 -0.52 -21.15
CA SER A 373 14.38 -0.51 -19.70
C SER A 373 13.27 -1.49 -19.35
N PRO A 374 13.41 -2.29 -18.28
CA PRO A 374 12.37 -3.20 -17.81
C PRO A 374 11.35 -2.52 -16.90
N LEU A 375 11.36 -1.19 -16.77
CA LEU A 375 10.48 -0.48 -15.85
C LEU A 375 9.04 -0.51 -16.33
N HIS A 376 8.16 -0.95 -15.44
CA HIS A 376 6.71 -0.96 -15.61
C HIS A 376 6.07 0.35 -15.12
N VAL A 377 4.80 0.54 -15.44
CA VAL A 377 4.01 1.71 -15.02
C VAL A 377 2.76 1.24 -14.30
N THR A 378 2.61 1.64 -13.05
CA THR A 378 1.36 1.58 -12.29
C THR A 378 1.00 2.98 -11.82
N LEU A 379 -0.27 3.37 -11.85
CA LEU A 379 -0.65 4.75 -11.59
C LEU A 379 -1.87 4.84 -10.67
N HIS A 380 -1.80 5.72 -9.66
CA HIS A 380 -3.02 6.23 -9.06
C HIS A 380 -3.84 6.89 -10.15
N ALA A 381 -5.02 6.36 -10.43
CA ALA A 381 -5.96 6.92 -11.37
C ALA A 381 -7.40 6.60 -10.95
N GLY A 382 -8.25 7.61 -10.96
CA GLY A 382 -9.63 7.49 -10.51
C GLY A 382 -9.78 7.49 -8.98
N GLU A 383 -8.79 7.94 -8.22
CA GLU A 383 -8.96 8.25 -6.80
C GLU A 383 -9.66 9.60 -6.62
N ILE A 384 -10.86 9.70 -7.19
CA ILE A 384 -11.61 10.94 -7.33
C ILE A 384 -13.10 10.68 -7.04
N THR A 385 -13.75 11.67 -6.44
CA THR A 385 -15.22 11.74 -6.37
C THR A 385 -15.70 13.15 -6.70
N THR A 386 -16.96 13.27 -7.13
CA THR A 386 -17.56 14.59 -7.38
C THR A 386 -17.56 15.49 -6.16
N LYS A 387 -17.51 14.92 -4.95
CA LYS A 387 -17.52 15.65 -3.69
C LYS A 387 -16.29 16.55 -3.51
N TYR A 388 -15.12 16.06 -3.89
CA TYR A 388 -13.84 16.74 -3.65
C TYR A 388 -13.32 17.48 -4.89
N LEU A 389 -13.91 17.22 -6.07
CA LEU A 389 -13.54 17.94 -7.26
C LEU A 389 -13.91 19.42 -7.19
N PRO A 390 -12.99 20.34 -7.61
CA PRO A 390 -13.33 21.73 -7.79
C PRO A 390 -14.51 21.89 -8.76
N THR A 391 -15.42 22.82 -8.50
CA THR A 391 -16.65 23.04 -9.27
C THR A 391 -16.43 23.37 -10.76
N SER A 392 -15.21 23.73 -11.14
CA SER A 392 -14.81 23.95 -12.54
C SER A 392 -14.59 22.67 -13.33
N TYR A 393 -14.50 21.50 -12.65
CA TYR A 393 -14.30 20.21 -13.29
C TYR A 393 -15.61 19.40 -13.29
N ASN A 394 -15.79 18.61 -14.34
CA ASN A 394 -16.88 17.64 -14.45
C ASN A 394 -16.26 16.25 -14.53
N ILE A 395 -16.61 15.38 -13.59
CA ILE A 395 -16.09 14.04 -13.47
C ILE A 395 -16.15 13.26 -14.78
N ALA A 396 -17.26 13.35 -15.52
CA ALA A 396 -17.43 12.69 -16.81
C ALA A 396 -16.45 13.12 -17.93
N ASN A 397 -15.67 14.17 -17.72
CA ASN A 397 -14.70 14.69 -18.70
C ASN A 397 -13.24 14.51 -18.24
N ILE A 398 -13.01 13.98 -17.04
CA ILE A 398 -11.67 13.83 -16.48
C ILE A 398 -10.95 12.66 -17.16
N ASN A 399 -11.55 11.48 -17.19
CA ASN A 399 -11.06 10.26 -17.85
C ASN A 399 -9.61 9.91 -17.44
N HIS A 400 -9.32 9.91 -16.15
CA HIS A 400 -7.96 9.67 -15.66
C HIS A 400 -7.55 8.21 -15.83
N ILE A 401 -8.45 7.24 -15.53
CA ILE A 401 -8.18 5.82 -15.72
C ILE A 401 -7.92 5.53 -17.20
N ARG A 402 -8.81 5.99 -18.07
CA ARG A 402 -8.65 5.83 -19.53
C ARG A 402 -7.32 6.38 -20.03
N LYS A 403 -6.95 7.60 -19.63
CA LYS A 403 -5.70 8.23 -20.05
C LYS A 403 -4.47 7.53 -19.49
N ALA A 404 -4.54 7.02 -18.27
CA ALA A 404 -3.48 6.21 -17.69
C ALA A 404 -3.21 4.94 -18.55
N VAL A 405 -4.26 4.30 -19.04
CA VAL A 405 -4.15 3.09 -19.86
C VAL A 405 -3.79 3.42 -21.32
N GLU A 406 -4.59 4.26 -21.98
CA GLU A 406 -4.44 4.50 -23.43
C GLU A 406 -3.23 5.37 -23.79
N VAL A 407 -2.84 6.31 -22.90
CA VAL A 407 -1.78 7.29 -23.18
C VAL A 407 -0.49 6.97 -22.44
N ALA A 408 -0.57 6.69 -21.14
CA ALA A 408 0.62 6.39 -20.33
C ALA A 408 1.00 4.91 -20.37
N HIS A 409 0.17 4.04 -20.91
CA HIS A 409 0.36 2.58 -20.99
C HIS A 409 0.54 1.94 -19.61
N ALA A 410 -0.26 2.37 -18.63
CA ALA A 410 -0.26 1.78 -17.30
C ALA A 410 -0.73 0.31 -17.38
N GLU A 411 -0.01 -0.57 -16.71
CA GLU A 411 -0.29 -2.00 -16.64
C GLU A 411 -1.15 -2.35 -15.42
N ARG A 412 -1.15 -1.44 -14.42
CA ARG A 412 -2.01 -1.50 -13.24
C ARG A 412 -2.52 -0.11 -12.90
N ILE A 413 -3.67 -0.06 -12.26
CA ILE A 413 -4.35 1.16 -11.81
C ILE A 413 -4.55 1.08 -10.29
N GLY A 414 -3.99 2.04 -9.56
CA GLY A 414 -4.30 2.24 -8.14
C GLY A 414 -5.67 2.87 -7.96
N HIS A 415 -6.48 2.31 -7.06
CA HIS A 415 -7.82 2.70 -6.65
C HIS A 415 -8.92 2.50 -7.70
N GLY A 416 -8.89 3.19 -8.83
CA GLY A 416 -9.89 3.04 -9.88
C GLY A 416 -11.33 3.35 -9.46
N VAL A 417 -11.53 4.18 -8.43
CA VAL A 417 -12.87 4.40 -7.82
C VAL A 417 -13.83 5.08 -8.77
N ASP A 418 -13.34 5.97 -9.63
CA ASP A 418 -14.14 6.79 -10.52
C ASP A 418 -14.53 6.10 -11.84
N VAL A 419 -14.26 4.83 -12.04
CA VAL A 419 -14.46 4.15 -13.33
C VAL A 419 -15.87 4.35 -13.91
N LEU A 420 -16.90 4.39 -13.04
CA LEU A 420 -18.29 4.62 -13.46
C LEU A 420 -18.62 6.09 -13.75
N GLY A 421 -17.77 7.01 -13.31
CA GLY A 421 -17.88 8.44 -13.57
C GLY A 421 -17.23 8.87 -14.89
N GLU A 422 -16.34 8.06 -15.46
CA GLU A 422 -15.69 8.36 -16.73
C GLU A 422 -16.61 8.27 -17.96
N SER A 423 -16.19 8.84 -19.07
CA SER A 423 -16.92 8.71 -20.33
C SER A 423 -16.92 7.26 -20.83
N ASN A 424 -18.09 6.74 -21.25
CA ASN A 424 -18.25 5.38 -21.74
C ASN A 424 -17.67 4.30 -20.78
N PRO A 425 -18.12 4.23 -19.52
CA PRO A 425 -17.52 3.36 -18.51
C PRO A 425 -17.57 1.87 -18.88
N THR A 426 -18.60 1.43 -19.57
CA THR A 426 -18.72 0.05 -20.05
C THR A 426 -17.62 -0.32 -21.04
N GLU A 427 -17.28 0.58 -21.97
CA GLU A 427 -16.19 0.39 -22.92
C GLU A 427 -14.84 0.32 -22.20
N LEU A 428 -14.60 1.23 -21.25
CA LEU A 428 -13.40 1.23 -20.42
C LEU A 428 -13.23 -0.07 -19.63
N LEU A 429 -14.30 -0.58 -19.01
CA LEU A 429 -14.27 -1.85 -18.27
C LEU A 429 -13.89 -3.03 -19.17
N TYR A 430 -14.46 -3.10 -20.38
CA TYR A 430 -14.04 -4.11 -21.37
C TYR A 430 -12.61 -3.93 -21.83
N GLU A 431 -12.16 -2.70 -21.99
CA GLU A 431 -10.75 -2.42 -22.36
C GLU A 431 -9.78 -2.88 -21.28
N LEU A 432 -10.05 -2.55 -20.00
CA LEU A 432 -9.25 -3.02 -18.85
C LEU A 432 -9.17 -4.55 -18.83
N GLN A 433 -10.31 -5.23 -19.02
CA GLN A 433 -10.37 -6.69 -19.07
C GLN A 433 -9.56 -7.25 -20.25
N GLN A 434 -9.73 -6.73 -21.46
CA GLN A 434 -9.06 -7.21 -22.67
C GLN A 434 -7.54 -6.99 -22.63
N LEU A 435 -7.10 -5.88 -22.06
CA LEU A 435 -5.68 -5.57 -21.87
C LEU A 435 -5.09 -6.28 -20.64
N GLY A 436 -5.93 -6.86 -19.79
CA GLY A 436 -5.52 -7.47 -18.54
C GLY A 436 -4.93 -6.47 -17.53
N VAL A 437 -5.35 -5.21 -17.61
CA VAL A 437 -4.96 -4.17 -16.65
C VAL A 437 -5.61 -4.47 -15.31
N MET A 438 -4.79 -4.63 -14.26
CA MET A 438 -5.30 -4.92 -12.91
C MET A 438 -5.61 -3.63 -12.14
N VAL A 439 -6.67 -3.67 -11.33
CA VAL A 439 -6.99 -2.59 -10.39
C VAL A 439 -6.56 -2.99 -8.97
N GLU A 440 -5.77 -2.12 -8.33
CA GLU A 440 -5.25 -2.25 -6.97
C GLU A 440 -6.25 -1.60 -6.01
N ILE A 441 -6.97 -2.39 -5.21
CA ILE A 441 -8.11 -1.97 -4.40
C ILE A 441 -7.73 -1.75 -2.94
N GLY A 442 -7.75 -0.50 -2.47
CA GLY A 442 -7.60 -0.11 -1.07
C GLY A 442 -8.95 0.28 -0.45
N LEU A 443 -9.70 -0.69 0.09
CA LEU A 443 -11.05 -0.44 0.62
C LEU A 443 -11.05 0.53 1.80
N SER A 444 -10.05 0.42 2.68
CA SER A 444 -9.93 1.31 3.85
C SER A 444 -9.62 2.74 3.45
N SER A 445 -8.64 2.96 2.58
CA SER A 445 -8.26 4.30 2.12
C SER A 445 -9.39 4.94 1.30
N ASN A 446 -10.04 4.18 0.40
CA ASN A 446 -11.15 4.69 -0.38
C ASN A 446 -12.34 5.13 0.49
N THR A 447 -12.62 4.41 1.58
CA THR A 447 -13.62 4.85 2.57
C THR A 447 -13.18 6.13 3.28
N GLN A 448 -11.91 6.21 3.70
CA GLN A 448 -11.42 7.31 4.54
C GLN A 448 -11.17 8.60 3.74
N ILE A 449 -10.64 8.48 2.52
CA ILE A 449 -10.29 9.60 1.65
C ILE A 449 -11.50 10.08 0.86
N LEU A 450 -12.24 9.15 0.26
CA LEU A 450 -13.28 9.45 -0.72
C LEU A 450 -14.70 9.29 -0.19
N GLU A 451 -14.87 8.71 1.01
CA GLU A 451 -16.16 8.32 1.59
C GLU A 451 -16.93 7.34 0.68
N VAL A 452 -16.19 6.45 0.00
CA VAL A 452 -16.76 5.42 -0.88
C VAL A 452 -16.59 4.06 -0.23
N ASP A 453 -17.72 3.45 0.13
CA ASP A 453 -17.74 2.17 0.84
C ASP A 453 -18.89 1.25 0.37
N GLY A 454 -18.88 0.02 0.85
CA GLY A 454 -19.92 -0.96 0.61
C GLY A 454 -20.29 -1.06 -0.86
N THR A 455 -21.58 -1.05 -1.15
CA THR A 455 -22.11 -1.16 -2.52
C THR A 455 -21.85 0.06 -3.41
N ASN A 456 -21.36 1.17 -2.86
CA ASN A 456 -20.96 2.34 -3.65
C ASN A 456 -19.58 2.17 -4.25
N HIS A 457 -18.77 1.25 -3.72
CA HIS A 457 -17.43 0.95 -4.24
C HIS A 457 -17.54 0.13 -5.54
N PRO A 458 -16.77 0.45 -6.61
CA PRO A 458 -16.89 -0.20 -7.92
C PRO A 458 -16.35 -1.64 -7.97
N LEU A 459 -15.84 -2.21 -6.87
CA LEU A 459 -15.26 -3.55 -6.85
C LEU A 459 -16.16 -4.63 -7.45
N ALA A 460 -17.46 -4.63 -7.07
CA ALA A 460 -18.42 -5.57 -7.63
C ALA A 460 -18.58 -5.41 -9.15
N THR A 461 -18.48 -4.18 -9.67
CA THR A 461 -18.52 -3.90 -11.12
C THR A 461 -17.27 -4.44 -11.81
N TYR A 462 -16.09 -4.23 -11.26
CA TYR A 462 -14.84 -4.81 -11.81
C TYR A 462 -14.94 -6.33 -11.89
N LEU A 463 -15.38 -6.99 -10.82
CA LEU A 463 -15.57 -8.45 -10.80
C LEU A 463 -16.61 -8.91 -11.83
N GLN A 464 -17.73 -8.17 -11.99
CA GLN A 464 -18.77 -8.48 -12.98
C GLN A 464 -18.25 -8.42 -14.42
N TYR A 465 -17.31 -7.52 -14.71
CA TYR A 465 -16.69 -7.37 -16.04
C TYR A 465 -15.39 -8.18 -16.18
N GLU A 466 -15.09 -9.03 -15.21
CA GLU A 466 -13.87 -9.88 -15.21
C GLU A 466 -12.57 -9.06 -15.33
N VAL A 467 -12.60 -7.80 -14.86
CA VAL A 467 -11.38 -6.99 -14.74
C VAL A 467 -10.53 -7.56 -13.61
N PRO A 468 -9.23 -7.85 -13.83
CA PRO A 468 -8.37 -8.34 -12.77
C PRO A 468 -8.31 -7.36 -11.59
N VAL A 469 -8.48 -7.84 -10.36
CA VAL A 469 -8.42 -7.02 -9.15
C VAL A 469 -7.61 -7.73 -8.06
N ALA A 470 -6.92 -6.95 -7.23
CA ALA A 470 -6.28 -7.42 -6.02
C ALA A 470 -6.48 -6.40 -4.89
N LEU A 471 -6.57 -6.88 -3.65
CA LEU A 471 -6.60 -6.01 -2.47
C LEU A 471 -5.19 -5.50 -2.17
N ALA A 472 -5.11 -4.28 -1.66
CA ALA A 472 -3.88 -3.61 -1.29
C ALA A 472 -4.09 -2.76 -0.02
N THR A 473 -3.02 -2.48 0.71
CA THR A 473 -3.11 -1.77 2.00
C THR A 473 -2.96 -0.27 1.90
N ASP A 474 -2.38 0.23 0.80
CA ASP A 474 -2.08 1.64 0.60
C ASP A 474 -1.18 2.18 1.74
N ASP A 475 -1.64 3.11 2.53
CA ASP A 475 -0.97 3.70 3.70
C ASP A 475 -1.48 3.06 5.01
N GLN A 476 -1.23 1.77 5.22
CA GLN A 476 -1.85 1.00 6.31
C GLN A 476 -1.61 1.57 7.72
N GLY A 477 -0.48 2.25 7.95
CA GLY A 477 -0.17 2.89 9.23
C GLY A 477 -1.02 4.15 9.45
N VAL A 478 -1.20 4.95 8.40
CA VAL A 478 -2.09 6.13 8.41
C VAL A 478 -3.54 5.68 8.53
N SER A 479 -3.98 4.77 7.66
CA SER A 479 -5.35 4.23 7.61
C SER A 479 -5.72 3.42 8.84
N ARG A 480 -4.76 2.98 9.65
CA ARG A 480 -4.99 2.03 10.76
C ARG A 480 -5.61 0.73 10.25
N SER A 481 -5.18 0.30 9.07
CA SER A 481 -5.63 -0.91 8.39
C SER A 481 -4.54 -1.97 8.36
N SER A 482 -4.85 -3.08 7.72
CA SER A 482 -3.93 -4.19 7.47
C SER A 482 -4.43 -5.00 6.30
N MET A 483 -3.62 -5.86 5.72
CA MET A 483 -4.09 -6.74 4.64
C MET A 483 -5.24 -7.65 5.11
N ALA A 484 -5.17 -8.18 6.33
CA ALA A 484 -6.28 -8.94 6.93
C ALA A 484 -7.53 -8.06 7.12
N GLY A 485 -7.35 -6.78 7.44
CA GLY A 485 -8.42 -5.77 7.52
C GLY A 485 -9.08 -5.50 6.17
N GLU A 486 -8.30 -5.40 5.09
CA GLU A 486 -8.83 -5.27 3.72
C GLU A 486 -9.65 -6.50 3.31
N TYR A 487 -9.18 -7.71 3.62
CA TYR A 487 -9.93 -8.95 3.42
C TYR A 487 -11.23 -8.98 4.27
N MET A 488 -11.19 -8.47 5.51
CA MET A 488 -12.37 -8.34 6.37
C MET A 488 -13.42 -7.45 5.72
N ARG A 489 -13.02 -6.27 5.21
CA ARG A 489 -13.91 -5.36 4.48
C ARG A 489 -14.45 -5.99 3.20
N ALA A 490 -13.62 -6.71 2.46
CA ALA A 490 -14.06 -7.44 1.27
C ALA A 490 -15.18 -8.45 1.59
N VAL A 491 -15.08 -9.18 2.70
CA VAL A 491 -16.15 -10.09 3.14
C VAL A 491 -17.36 -9.34 3.70
N GLN A 492 -17.13 -8.40 4.62
CA GLN A 492 -18.23 -7.78 5.36
C GLN A 492 -18.95 -6.70 4.56
N ASP A 493 -18.22 -5.84 3.83
CA ASP A 493 -18.78 -4.69 3.13
C ASP A 493 -19.14 -5.04 1.67
N GLN A 494 -18.27 -5.82 0.99
CA GLN A 494 -18.44 -6.20 -0.42
C GLN A 494 -19.10 -7.58 -0.63
N LYS A 495 -19.29 -8.36 0.45
CA LYS A 495 -19.92 -9.69 0.44
C LYS A 495 -19.17 -10.73 -0.41
N LEU A 496 -17.85 -10.62 -0.50
CA LEU A 496 -17.05 -11.57 -1.25
C LEU A 496 -16.95 -12.91 -0.52
N ASP A 497 -16.99 -13.99 -1.29
CA ASP A 497 -16.77 -15.35 -0.82
C ASP A 497 -15.28 -15.73 -0.78
N TYR A 498 -14.98 -16.87 -0.17
CA TYR A 498 -13.62 -17.38 -0.02
C TYR A 498 -12.92 -17.60 -1.38
N LYS A 499 -13.63 -18.12 -2.36
CA LYS A 499 -13.06 -18.42 -3.70
C LYS A 499 -12.68 -17.16 -4.44
N THR A 500 -13.46 -16.11 -4.31
CA THR A 500 -13.15 -14.78 -4.86
C THR A 500 -11.91 -14.18 -4.17
N LEU A 501 -11.80 -14.27 -2.84
CA LEU A 501 -10.60 -13.82 -2.12
C LEU A 501 -9.35 -14.59 -2.55
N LYS A 502 -9.45 -15.91 -2.70
CA LYS A 502 -8.36 -16.77 -3.21
C LYS A 502 -7.94 -16.37 -4.62
N LEU A 503 -8.92 -16.08 -5.50
CA LEU A 503 -8.64 -15.59 -6.86
C LEU A 503 -7.92 -14.23 -6.83
N MET A 504 -8.35 -13.29 -5.98
CA MET A 504 -7.69 -11.98 -5.83
C MET A 504 -6.24 -12.13 -5.33
N ALA A 505 -5.97 -13.06 -4.39
CA ALA A 505 -4.62 -13.38 -3.96
C ALA A 505 -3.76 -13.94 -5.10
N ARG A 506 -4.29 -14.84 -5.94
CA ARG A 506 -3.63 -15.34 -7.15
C ARG A 506 -3.38 -14.23 -8.16
N THR A 507 -4.38 -13.38 -8.39
CA THR A 507 -4.30 -12.23 -9.31
C THR A 507 -3.16 -11.29 -8.90
N SER A 508 -2.97 -11.04 -7.61
CA SER A 508 -1.88 -10.17 -7.15
C SER A 508 -0.51 -10.67 -7.59
N LEU A 509 -0.23 -11.97 -7.51
CA LEU A 509 1.04 -12.53 -7.97
C LEU A 509 1.12 -12.66 -9.49
N GLU A 510 0.01 -12.93 -10.18
CA GLU A 510 -0.01 -12.93 -11.66
C GLU A 510 0.34 -11.55 -12.21
N LYS A 511 -0.18 -10.50 -11.60
CA LYS A 511 0.02 -9.10 -12.02
C LYS A 511 1.19 -8.39 -11.31
N ALA A 512 1.90 -9.08 -10.40
CA ALA A 512 3.15 -8.59 -9.83
C ALA A 512 4.21 -8.43 -10.91
N PHE A 513 5.08 -7.44 -10.77
CA PHE A 513 6.21 -7.21 -11.67
C PHE A 513 7.43 -8.09 -11.32
N LEU A 514 7.15 -9.31 -10.86
CA LEU A 514 8.18 -10.32 -10.61
C LEU A 514 8.80 -10.81 -11.92
N PRO A 515 10.11 -11.04 -11.98
CA PRO A 515 10.77 -11.54 -13.17
C PRO A 515 10.42 -13.00 -13.46
N GLY A 516 10.46 -13.34 -14.74
CA GLY A 516 10.21 -14.68 -15.24
C GLY A 516 8.77 -14.91 -15.72
N PRO A 517 8.53 -16.02 -16.41
CA PRO A 517 7.19 -16.38 -16.87
C PRO A 517 6.28 -16.81 -15.73
N SER A 518 4.96 -16.72 -15.95
CA SER A 518 3.94 -17.20 -15.03
C SER A 518 3.98 -18.73 -14.90
N LEU A 519 3.53 -19.22 -13.74
CA LEU A 519 3.17 -20.63 -13.51
C LEU A 519 2.02 -21.06 -14.44
N TRP A 520 1.16 -20.12 -14.82
CA TRP A 520 -0.09 -20.36 -15.53
C TRP A 520 0.09 -20.15 -17.04
N THR A 521 -0.25 -21.16 -17.85
CA THR A 521 -0.44 -21.01 -19.31
C THR A 521 -1.75 -20.32 -19.65
N SER A 522 -2.77 -20.53 -18.79
CA SER A 522 -4.03 -19.77 -18.76
C SER A 522 -4.38 -19.48 -17.31
N PHE A 523 -4.29 -18.21 -16.94
CA PHE A 523 -4.62 -17.77 -15.58
C PHE A 523 -6.13 -17.86 -15.32
N GLU A 524 -6.95 -17.54 -16.33
CA GLU A 524 -8.41 -17.60 -16.25
C GLU A 524 -8.93 -19.02 -15.98
N ALA A 525 -8.28 -20.02 -16.58
CA ALA A 525 -8.61 -21.43 -16.36
C ALA A 525 -7.81 -22.07 -15.22
N LEU A 526 -6.85 -21.36 -14.62
CA LEU A 526 -5.86 -21.88 -13.66
C LEU A 526 -5.13 -23.12 -14.20
N GLU A 527 -4.79 -23.10 -15.49
CA GLU A 527 -4.00 -24.15 -16.14
C GLU A 527 -2.52 -23.83 -16.02
N ALA A 528 -1.77 -24.66 -15.30
CA ALA A 528 -0.33 -24.49 -15.19
C ALA A 528 0.42 -24.95 -16.44
N VAL A 529 1.68 -24.53 -16.54
CA VAL A 529 2.63 -25.06 -17.52
C VAL A 529 2.72 -26.60 -17.41
N THR A 530 3.02 -27.27 -18.51
CA THR A 530 3.02 -28.74 -18.58
C THR A 530 3.88 -29.39 -17.50
N GLU A 531 5.02 -28.77 -17.15
CA GLU A 531 5.98 -29.24 -16.16
C GLU A 531 5.40 -29.24 -14.73
N CYS A 532 4.40 -28.36 -14.46
CA CYS A 532 3.76 -28.17 -13.16
C CYS A 532 2.28 -28.61 -13.16
N ALA A 533 1.79 -29.19 -14.24
CA ALA A 533 0.40 -29.62 -14.34
C ALA A 533 0.05 -30.71 -13.32
N PRO A 534 -1.17 -30.68 -12.73
CA PRO A 534 -1.62 -31.71 -11.80
C PRO A 534 -1.63 -33.11 -12.43
N THR A 535 -1.42 -34.11 -11.59
CA THR A 535 -1.53 -35.53 -11.93
C THR A 535 -2.58 -36.22 -11.05
N ALA A 536 -2.81 -37.51 -11.21
CA ALA A 536 -3.72 -38.24 -10.34
C ALA A 536 -3.25 -38.22 -8.85
N SER A 537 -1.93 -38.11 -8.62
CA SER A 537 -1.32 -38.16 -7.28
C SER A 537 -0.68 -36.84 -6.84
N SER A 538 -0.71 -35.78 -7.66
CA SER A 538 -0.11 -34.49 -7.34
C SER A 538 -1.01 -33.32 -7.75
N TYR A 539 -0.92 -32.23 -6.98
CA TYR A 539 -1.64 -30.99 -7.25
C TYR A 539 -0.70 -29.79 -7.05
N TYR A 540 -1.17 -28.57 -7.34
CA TYR A 540 -0.38 -27.33 -7.15
C TYR A 540 0.13 -27.18 -5.71
N GLY A 541 1.31 -26.61 -5.56
CA GLY A 541 1.88 -26.27 -4.26
C GLY A 541 2.37 -27.48 -3.45
N GLU A 542 2.76 -28.60 -4.08
CA GLU A 542 3.43 -29.69 -3.37
C GLU A 542 4.84 -29.31 -2.90
N ASP A 543 5.24 -29.82 -1.73
CA ASP A 543 6.58 -29.68 -1.19
C ASP A 543 7.15 -31.07 -0.81
N PRO A 544 8.21 -31.55 -1.51
CA PRO A 544 8.87 -30.88 -2.64
C PRO A 544 7.99 -30.87 -3.91
N ALA A 545 8.19 -29.86 -4.76
CA ALA A 545 7.57 -29.82 -6.07
C ALA A 545 8.03 -31.02 -6.94
N PRO A 546 7.22 -31.52 -7.90
CA PRO A 546 7.67 -32.51 -8.86
C PRO A 546 8.94 -32.05 -9.58
N ALA A 547 9.91 -32.92 -9.84
CA ALA A 547 11.23 -32.56 -10.31
C ALA A 547 11.24 -31.70 -11.60
N ALA A 548 10.31 -31.95 -12.54
CA ALA A 548 10.17 -31.14 -13.75
C ALA A 548 9.65 -29.73 -13.41
N CYS A 549 8.68 -29.65 -12.51
CA CYS A 549 8.14 -28.38 -12.03
C CYS A 549 9.22 -27.59 -11.26
N GLN A 550 9.96 -28.22 -10.35
CA GLN A 550 11.05 -27.55 -9.64
C GLN A 550 12.07 -26.93 -10.61
N THR A 551 12.44 -27.64 -11.67
CA THR A 551 13.33 -27.10 -12.71
C THR A 551 12.75 -25.85 -13.38
N TYR A 552 11.44 -25.80 -13.60
CA TYR A 552 10.78 -24.62 -14.15
C TYR A 552 10.74 -23.47 -13.13
N LEU A 553 10.38 -23.75 -11.89
CA LEU A 553 10.32 -22.77 -10.80
C LEU A 553 11.69 -22.12 -10.56
N ASP A 554 12.78 -22.87 -10.68
CA ASP A 554 14.15 -22.35 -10.54
C ASP A 554 14.53 -21.31 -11.62
N THR A 555 13.73 -21.18 -12.69
CA THR A 555 13.95 -20.22 -13.78
C THR A 555 13.06 -18.97 -13.70
N SER A 556 12.11 -18.92 -12.76
CA SER A 556 11.11 -17.85 -12.68
C SER A 556 10.75 -17.51 -11.24
N ASP A 557 11.15 -16.31 -10.78
CA ASP A 557 10.73 -15.78 -9.47
C ASP A 557 9.20 -15.72 -9.37
N LYS A 558 8.51 -15.33 -10.46
CA LYS A 558 7.05 -15.26 -10.52
C LYS A 558 6.42 -16.63 -10.30
N ALA A 559 6.81 -17.63 -11.08
CA ALA A 559 6.26 -18.98 -10.97
C ALA A 559 6.56 -19.62 -9.61
N ALA A 560 7.77 -19.40 -9.06
CA ALA A 560 8.13 -19.88 -7.73
C ALA A 560 7.24 -19.27 -6.63
N MET A 561 6.97 -17.97 -6.71
CA MET A 561 6.09 -17.29 -5.75
C MET A 561 4.64 -17.76 -5.88
N GLN A 562 4.15 -17.98 -7.10
CA GLN A 562 2.81 -18.52 -7.35
C GLN A 562 2.68 -19.95 -6.82
N TRP A 563 3.70 -20.80 -6.99
CA TRP A 563 3.72 -22.15 -6.43
C TRP A 563 3.72 -22.14 -4.90
N GLU A 564 4.49 -21.24 -4.29
CA GLU A 564 4.48 -21.04 -2.83
C GLU A 564 3.11 -20.59 -2.31
N LEU A 565 2.40 -19.73 -3.05
CA LEU A 565 1.04 -19.34 -2.71
C LEU A 565 0.10 -20.56 -2.70
N GLU A 566 0.16 -21.41 -3.73
CA GLU A 566 -0.64 -22.63 -3.81
C GLU A 566 -0.28 -23.61 -2.66
N ARG A 567 1.00 -23.72 -2.30
CA ARG A 567 1.45 -24.51 -1.15
C ARG A 567 0.82 -24.03 0.14
N ARG A 568 0.82 -22.71 0.38
CA ARG A 568 0.19 -22.13 1.57
C ARG A 568 -1.33 -22.31 1.58
N PHE A 569 -2.00 -22.20 0.43
CA PHE A 569 -3.44 -22.50 0.33
C PHE A 569 -3.73 -23.94 0.69
N ARG A 570 -3.00 -24.91 0.17
CA ARG A 570 -3.16 -26.31 0.55
C ARG A 570 -3.00 -26.54 2.05
N GLU A 571 -1.95 -25.98 2.65
CA GLU A 571 -1.70 -26.11 4.09
C GLU A 571 -2.78 -25.46 4.95
N PHE A 572 -3.33 -24.34 4.49
CA PHE A 572 -4.41 -23.63 5.15
C PHE A 572 -5.73 -24.42 5.05
N GLU A 573 -6.11 -24.81 3.83
CA GLU A 573 -7.38 -25.47 3.53
C GLU A 573 -7.47 -26.87 4.15
N ALA A 574 -6.37 -27.61 4.19
CA ALA A 574 -6.32 -28.93 4.83
C ALA A 574 -6.56 -28.90 6.35
N LYS A 575 -6.46 -27.73 6.98
CA LYS A 575 -6.69 -27.53 8.42
C LYS A 575 -8.13 -27.10 8.76
N GLN A 576 -8.96 -26.83 7.76
CA GLN A 576 -10.34 -26.41 7.94
C GLN A 576 -11.28 -27.64 7.91
#